data_5498dc6199f8281575b3cd39943e7b50
#
_entry.id   5498dc6199f8281575b3cd39943e7b50
#
_cell.length_a   1.000
_cell.length_b   1.000
_cell.length_c   1.000
_cell.angle_alpha   90.00
_cell.angle_beta   90.00
_cell.angle_gamma   90.00
#
_symmetry.space_group_name_H-M   'P 1'
#
loop_
_entity.id
_entity.type
_entity.pdbx_description
1 polymer ?
#
loop_
_entity_poly.entity_id
_entity_poly.type
_entity_poly.pdbx_seq_one_letter_code
_entity_poly.pdbx_strand_id
1 'polypeptide(L)' 'MSIRIGILGYGNLGRGVECAIRQNPDMELVAVFTRRNPEDVTILTETAAVCNIADAADWKDKIDVMILCGGSATD' A
#
# COMPACT_ATOMS: atom_id res chain seq x y z
N MET A 1 -15.60 -11.84 -3.68
CA MET A 1 -14.79 -11.71 -2.46
C MET A 1 -13.47 -11.04 -2.83
N SER A 2 -13.13 -9.96 -2.16
CA SER A 2 -11.93 -9.20 -2.50
C SER A 2 -10.75 -9.58 -1.60
N ILE A 3 -9.57 -9.63 -2.18
CA ILE A 3 -8.33 -9.82 -1.44
C ILE A 3 -7.89 -8.43 -0.97
N ARG A 4 -7.76 -8.26 0.34
CA ARG A 4 -7.34 -6.98 0.92
C ARG A 4 -5.83 -6.90 0.88
N ILE A 5 -5.31 -5.88 0.23
CA ILE A 5 -3.88 -5.75 -0.03
C ILE A 5 -3.33 -4.49 0.62
N GLY A 6 -2.16 -4.62 1.24
CA GLY A 6 -1.38 -3.50 1.71
C GLY A 6 -0.08 -3.43 0.94
N ILE A 7 0.41 -2.22 0.72
CA ILE A 7 1.71 -2.00 0.07
C ILE A 7 2.66 -1.45 1.12
N LEU A 8 3.80 -2.10 1.29
CA LEU A 8 4.84 -1.65 2.19
C LEU A 8 5.95 -0.99 1.36
N GLY A 9 6.04 0.32 1.46
CA GLY A 9 6.96 1.10 0.65
C GLY A 9 6.31 1.55 -0.65
N TYR A 10 6.16 2.86 -0.82
CA TYR A 10 5.48 3.40 -1.99
C TYR A 10 6.44 4.29 -2.79
N GLY A 11 6.94 3.78 -3.86
CA GLY A 11 7.73 4.50 -4.84
C GLY A 11 7.20 4.16 -6.21
N ASN A 12 8.06 4.14 -7.22
CA ASN A 12 7.63 3.81 -8.59
C ASN A 12 7.06 2.39 -8.68
N LEU A 13 7.66 1.45 -7.98
CA LEU A 13 7.18 0.08 -7.98
C LEU A 13 5.83 -0.03 -7.27
N GLY A 14 5.70 0.64 -6.12
CA GLY A 14 4.44 0.64 -5.38
C GLY A 14 3.31 1.24 -6.19
N ARG A 15 3.58 2.30 -6.94
CA ARG A 15 2.59 2.91 -7.80
C ARG A 15 2.14 1.94 -8.91
N GLY A 16 3.09 1.21 -9.50
CA GLY A 16 2.75 0.20 -10.51
C GLY A 16 1.89 -0.91 -9.94
N VAL A 17 2.20 -1.35 -8.73
CA VAL A 17 1.40 -2.37 -8.03
C VAL A 17 0.00 -1.84 -7.75
N GLU A 18 -0.12 -0.60 -7.31
CA GLU A 18 -1.43 0.01 -7.06
C GLU A 18 -2.28 0.03 -8.33
N CYS A 19 -1.69 0.41 -9.45
CA CYS A 19 -2.40 0.40 -10.73
C CYS A 19 -2.90 -0.99 -11.09
N ALA A 20 -2.07 -2.01 -10.89
CA ALA A 20 -2.45 -3.39 -11.17
C ALA A 20 -3.61 -3.85 -10.28
N ILE A 21 -3.58 -3.48 -9.00
CA ILE A 21 -4.64 -3.81 -8.06
C ILE A 21 -5.96 -3.17 -8.50
N ARG A 22 -5.92 -1.92 -8.92
CA ARG A 22 -7.12 -1.19 -9.32
C ARG A 22 -7.78 -1.79 -10.56
N GLN A 23 -7.01 -2.46 -11.41
CA GLN A 23 -7.54 -3.11 -12.60
C GLN A 23 -8.09 -4.50 -12.35
N ASN A 24 -7.88 -5.03 -11.15
CA ASN A 24 -8.33 -6.38 -10.80
C ASN A 24 -9.50 -6.30 -9.84
N PRO A 25 -10.71 -6.74 -10.24
CA PRO A 25 -11.89 -6.63 -9.39
C PRO A 25 -11.86 -7.53 -8.16
N ASP A 26 -10.95 -8.52 -8.14
CA ASP A 26 -10.83 -9.42 -7.00
C ASP A 26 -9.84 -8.91 -5.94
N MET A 27 -9.24 -7.75 -6.19
CA MET A 27 -8.23 -7.18 -5.29
C MET A 27 -8.66 -5.80 -4.84
N GLU A 28 -8.32 -5.46 -3.60
CA GLU A 28 -8.64 -4.17 -3.03
C GLU A 28 -7.44 -3.65 -2.25
N LEU A 29 -6.98 -2.45 -2.61
CA LEU A 29 -5.94 -1.79 -1.85
C LEU A 29 -6.56 -1.12 -0.64
N VAL A 30 -6.14 -1.53 0.56
CA VAL A 30 -6.70 -0.97 1.79
C VAL A 30 -5.74 -0.02 2.48
N ALA A 31 -4.43 -0.18 2.30
CA ALA A 31 -3.46 0.70 2.95
C ALA A 31 -2.13 0.70 2.22
N VAL A 32 -1.44 1.83 2.35
CA VAL A 32 -0.06 1.99 1.88
C VAL A 32 0.76 2.47 3.07
N PHE A 33 1.90 1.84 3.29
CA PHE A 33 2.79 2.17 4.39
C PHE A 33 4.08 2.75 3.84
N THR A 34 4.52 3.86 4.40
CA THR A 34 5.69 4.57 3.91
C THR A 34 6.59 4.98 5.07
N ARG A 35 7.89 5.07 4.78
CA ARG A 35 8.87 5.60 5.74
C ARG A 35 8.87 7.12 5.73
N ARG A 36 8.37 7.71 4.65
CA ARG A 36 8.25 9.15 4.54
C ARG A 36 7.03 9.60 5.33
N ASN A 37 6.89 10.91 5.46
CA ASN A 37 5.68 11.47 6.05
C ASN A 37 4.48 11.07 5.17
N PRO A 38 3.47 10.42 5.73
CA PRO A 38 2.29 10.02 4.93
C PRO A 38 1.64 11.17 4.17
N GLU A 39 1.76 12.38 4.68
CA GLU A 39 1.19 13.55 4.02
C GLU A 39 1.92 13.90 2.71
N ASP A 40 3.16 13.43 2.56
CA ASP A 40 3.97 13.69 1.37
C ASP A 40 3.76 12.64 0.28
N VAL A 41 2.97 11.61 0.57
CA VAL A 41 2.73 10.52 -0.36
C VAL A 41 1.32 10.65 -0.93
N THR A 42 1.23 10.72 -2.25
CA THR A 42 -0.06 10.79 -2.94
C THR A 42 -0.31 9.47 -3.65
N ILE A 43 -1.42 8.85 -3.32
CA ILE A 43 -1.81 7.59 -3.96
C ILE A 43 -3.04 7.81 -4.83
N LEU A 44 -3.30 6.85 -5.72
CA LEU A 44 -4.40 6.94 -6.67
C LEU A 44 -5.73 6.45 -6.08
N THR A 45 -5.67 5.61 -5.07
CA THR A 45 -6.85 4.96 -4.49
C THR A 45 -7.35 5.76 -3.30
N GLU A 46 -8.44 6.49 -3.50
CA GLU A 46 -8.97 7.38 -2.47
C GLU A 46 -9.45 6.66 -1.21
N THR A 47 -9.87 5.41 -1.37
CA THR A 47 -10.39 4.63 -0.24
C THR A 47 -9.30 3.97 0.59
N ALA A 48 -8.06 3.98 0.10
CA ALA A 48 -6.94 3.41 0.84
C ALA A 48 -6.34 4.43 1.80
N ALA A 49 -5.85 3.95 2.93
CA ALA A 49 -5.16 4.79 3.89
C ALA A 49 -3.68 4.87 3.57
N VAL A 50 -3.06 6.01 3.83
CA VAL A 50 -1.61 6.15 3.77
C VAL A 50 -1.12 6.32 5.19
N CYS A 51 -0.26 5.41 5.64
CA CYS A 51 0.17 5.34 7.03
C CYS A 51 1.69 5.27 7.11
N ASN A 52 2.22 5.58 8.29
CA ASN A 52 3.63 5.36 8.56
C ASN A 52 3.89 3.85 8.65
N ILE A 53 5.08 3.45 8.22
CA ILE A 53 5.46 2.03 8.21
C ILE A 53 5.41 1.41 9.62
N ALA A 54 5.58 2.22 10.65
CA ALA A 54 5.49 1.75 12.03
C ALA A 54 4.08 1.30 12.40
N ASP A 55 3.06 1.75 11.67
CA ASP A 55 1.67 1.39 11.93
C ASP A 55 1.26 0.10 11.22
N ALA A 56 2.15 -0.49 10.43
CA ALA A 56 1.81 -1.69 9.65
C ALA A 56 1.31 -2.84 10.52
N ALA A 57 1.87 -2.97 11.72
CA ALA A 57 1.47 -4.04 12.62
C ALA A 57 -0.01 -3.91 13.06
N ASP A 58 -0.52 -2.68 13.13
CA ASP A 58 -1.91 -2.45 13.53
C ASP A 58 -2.90 -2.85 12.43
N TRP A 59 -2.41 -3.01 11.21
CA TRP A 59 -3.24 -3.36 10.06
C TRP A 59 -3.22 -4.85 9.73
N LYS A 60 -2.48 -5.60 10.51
CA LYS A 60 -2.24 -7.01 10.28
C LYS A 60 -3.53 -7.81 10.05
N ASP A 61 -4.56 -7.55 10.83
CA ASP A 61 -5.82 -8.26 10.74
C ASP A 61 -6.73 -7.70 9.64
N LYS A 62 -6.37 -6.58 9.06
CA LYS A 62 -7.16 -5.91 8.03
C LYS A 62 -6.63 -6.13 6.62
N ILE A 63 -5.50 -6.79 6.50
CA ILE A 63 -4.80 -7.02 5.25
C ILE A 63 -4.59 -8.52 5.06
N ASP A 64 -4.95 -9.03 3.89
CA ASP A 64 -4.76 -10.45 3.57
C ASP A 64 -3.38 -10.70 2.98
N VAL A 65 -2.90 -9.75 2.16
CA VAL A 65 -1.59 -9.85 1.51
C VAL A 65 -0.88 -8.52 1.62
N MET A 66 0.38 -8.55 2.06
CA MET A 66 1.24 -7.37 2.10
C MET A 66 2.28 -7.51 1.00
N ILE A 67 2.33 -6.53 0.10
CA ILE A 67 3.31 -6.51 -0.98
C ILE A 67 4.45 -5.59 -0.58
N LEU A 68 5.66 -6.15 -0.55
CA LEU A 68 6.84 -5.39 -0.18
C LEU A 68 7.45 -4.74 -1.42
N CYS A 69 7.31 -3.43 -1.51
CA CYS A 69 7.82 -2.66 -2.63
C CYS A 69 8.98 -1.76 -2.25
N GLY A 70 9.27 -1.63 -0.97
CA GLY A 70 10.31 -0.74 -0.50
C GLY A 70 11.60 -1.48 -0.20
N GLY A 71 12.23 -2.01 -1.18
CA GLY A 71 13.50 -2.71 -0.98
C GLY A 71 14.72 -1.89 -1.34
N SER A 72 14.52 -0.69 -1.83
CA SER A 72 15.62 0.15 -2.26
C SER A 72 15.70 1.40 -1.40
N ALA A 73 16.72 2.18 -1.64
CA ALA A 73 16.93 3.43 -0.93
C ALA A 73 15.92 4.51 -1.31
N THR A 74 15.11 4.28 -2.30
CA THR A 74 14.21 5.29 -2.83
C THR A 74 12.86 5.33 -2.15
N ASP A 75 12.58 4.42 -1.27
CA ASP A 75 11.42 4.56 -0.46
C ASP A 75 11.82 4.91 0.92
#